data_0d74e961aafbed3d9e864de65cf765c5
#
_entry.id   0d74e961aafbed3d9e864de65cf765c5
#
_cell.length_a   1.000
_cell.length_b   1.000
_cell.length_c   1.000
_cell.angle_alpha   90.00
_cell.angle_beta   90.00
_cell.angle_gamma   90.00
#
_symmetry.space_group_name_H-M   'P 1'
#
loop_
_entity.id
_entity.type
_entity.pdbx_description
1 polymer ?
#
loop_
_entity_poly.entity_id
_entity_poly.type
_entity_poly.pdbx_seq_one_letter_code
_entity_poly.pdbx_strand_id
1 'polypeptide(L)'
;GHTWPVRWGGKDDRKEILVYSNCDEVELFVNGVSQGVKRRNSQDYPAAGLRWNCVYQEGMNEIRAVGVKKKEKKEVSDVIRQEYQTAKWDKEAACQVSLLSEEGDTALVQVQLIDKNGIRCLSSKKQITFEIAGDGSLICNLGTSTGSRKVQAYNGRALIRIKRNEGNSVVAVKSEGLPTAFLELKSPK
;
A
#
# COMPACT_ATOMS: atom_id res chain seq x y z
N GLY A 1 1.40 -1.60 12.82
CA GLY A 1 2.69 -1.38 12.20
C GLY A 1 2.56 -0.77 10.83
N HIS A 2 3.42 0.16 10.48
CA HIS A 2 3.42 0.73 9.13
C HIS A 2 3.95 -0.33 8.16
N THR A 3 3.06 -0.94 7.41
CA THR A 3 3.44 -1.79 6.29
C THR A 3 3.65 -0.90 5.07
N TRP A 4 4.78 -1.03 4.41
CA TRP A 4 4.98 -0.41 3.10
C TRP A 4 3.94 -0.98 2.14
N PRO A 5 3.26 -0.16 1.32
CA PRO A 5 2.32 -0.66 0.33
C PRO A 5 2.93 -1.71 -0.59
N VAL A 6 4.17 -1.46 -1.02
CA VAL A 6 4.98 -2.41 -1.78
C VAL A 6 6.34 -2.56 -1.12
N ARG A 7 6.71 -3.77 -0.77
CA ARG A 7 8.07 -4.12 -0.35
C ARG A 7 8.89 -4.50 -1.58
N TRP A 8 10.19 -4.35 -1.49
CA TRP A 8 11.11 -4.73 -2.56
C TRP A 8 12.33 -5.46 -2.05
N GLY A 9 12.95 -6.24 -2.91
CA GLY A 9 14.17 -6.98 -2.64
C GLY A 9 14.43 -8.07 -3.67
N GLY A 10 15.45 -8.87 -3.44
CA GLY A 10 15.76 -10.02 -4.29
C GLY A 10 14.69 -11.11 -4.23
N LYS A 11 14.66 -11.97 -5.24
CA LYS A 11 13.68 -13.06 -5.37
C LYS A 11 13.69 -14.02 -4.17
N ASP A 12 14.85 -14.25 -3.57
CA ASP A 12 15.01 -15.21 -2.48
C ASP A 12 15.38 -14.52 -1.14
N ASP A 13 15.23 -13.19 -1.09
CA ASP A 13 15.49 -12.44 0.13
C ASP A 13 14.50 -12.84 1.23
N ARG A 14 15.06 -13.12 2.41
CA ARG A 14 14.24 -13.35 3.59
C ARG A 14 13.81 -12.02 4.20
N LYS A 15 12.51 -11.87 4.43
CA LYS A 15 11.91 -10.69 5.04
C LYS A 15 11.33 -11.04 6.39
N GLU A 16 11.66 -10.25 7.40
CA GLU A 16 11.10 -10.43 8.72
C GLU A 16 9.62 -10.06 8.74
N ILE A 17 8.81 -10.94 9.31
CA ILE A 17 7.41 -10.72 9.66
C ILE A 17 7.31 -10.77 11.16
N LEU A 18 6.76 -9.69 11.75
CA LEU A 18 6.57 -9.55 13.18
C LEU A 18 5.07 -9.59 13.48
N VAL A 19 4.67 -10.52 14.33
CA VAL A 19 3.29 -10.70 14.80
C VAL A 19 3.20 -10.39 16.28
N TYR A 20 2.37 -9.43 16.62
CA TYR A 20 2.02 -9.16 18.02
C TYR A 20 0.75 -9.92 18.35
N SER A 21 0.82 -10.75 19.39
CA SER A 21 -0.31 -11.57 19.81
C SER A 21 -0.32 -11.78 21.31
N ASN A 22 -1.52 -11.86 21.87
CA ASN A 22 -1.74 -12.31 23.24
C ASN A 22 -2.10 -13.80 23.34
N CYS A 23 -1.98 -14.54 22.24
CA CYS A 23 -2.20 -15.97 22.17
C CYS A 23 -0.98 -16.75 22.71
N ASP A 24 -1.21 -17.97 23.18
CA ASP A 24 -0.15 -18.86 23.68
C ASP A 24 0.75 -19.36 22.54
N GLU A 25 0.13 -19.62 21.39
CA GLU A 25 0.81 -20.07 20.17
C GLU A 25 0.28 -19.31 18.97
N VAL A 26 1.15 -19.08 17.99
CA VAL A 26 0.78 -18.49 16.69
C VAL A 26 1.44 -19.29 15.58
N GLU A 27 0.67 -19.69 14.59
CA GLU A 27 1.14 -20.24 13.34
C GLU A 27 1.04 -19.17 12.26
N LEU A 28 2.11 -19.00 11.49
CA LEU A 28 2.16 -18.07 10.37
C LEU A 28 2.08 -18.83 9.05
N PHE A 29 1.26 -18.33 8.14
CA PHE A 29 1.14 -18.82 6.78
C PHE A 29 1.49 -17.70 5.79
N VAL A 30 2.28 -18.03 4.78
CA VAL A 30 2.53 -17.15 3.64
C VAL A 30 2.06 -17.87 2.39
N ASN A 31 1.10 -17.28 1.68
CA ASN A 31 0.46 -17.88 0.51
C ASN A 31 -0.08 -19.30 0.77
N GLY A 32 -0.66 -19.51 1.94
CA GLY A 32 -1.21 -20.80 2.37
C GLY A 32 -0.19 -21.82 2.88
N VAL A 33 1.11 -21.51 2.82
CA VAL A 33 2.18 -22.41 3.29
C VAL A 33 2.58 -22.04 4.71
N SER A 34 2.52 -22.99 5.64
CA SER A 34 2.94 -22.80 7.04
C SER A 34 4.42 -22.44 7.13
N GLN A 35 4.70 -21.41 7.90
CA GLN A 35 6.05 -20.97 8.25
C GLN A 35 6.46 -21.45 9.65
N GLY A 36 5.63 -22.32 10.23
CA GLY A 36 5.81 -22.89 11.56
C GLY A 36 5.09 -22.15 12.66
N VAL A 37 5.01 -22.84 13.79
CA VAL A 37 4.37 -22.36 15.03
C VAL A 37 5.41 -21.74 15.93
N LYS A 38 5.09 -20.58 16.50
CA LYS A 38 5.89 -19.98 17.57
C LYS A 38 5.06 -19.80 18.82
N ARG A 39 5.69 -20.04 19.96
CA ARG A 39 5.08 -19.93 21.28
C ARG A 39 5.56 -18.64 21.93
N ARG A 40 4.62 -17.98 22.59
CA ARG A 40 4.98 -16.87 23.46
C ARG A 40 5.71 -17.38 24.67
N ASN A 41 6.87 -16.82 24.95
CA ASN A 41 7.55 -17.05 26.20
C ASN A 41 7.01 -16.05 27.24
N SER A 42 6.54 -16.54 28.37
CA SER A 42 6.01 -15.69 29.46
C SER A 42 7.06 -14.77 30.09
N GLN A 43 8.33 -15.04 29.83
CA GLN A 43 9.47 -14.25 30.32
C GLN A 43 9.88 -13.13 29.33
N ASP A 44 9.40 -13.21 28.09
CA ASP A 44 9.65 -12.15 27.12
C ASP A 44 8.72 -10.97 27.36
N TYR A 45 9.23 -9.76 27.12
CA TYR A 45 8.43 -8.54 27.15
C TYR A 45 7.19 -8.74 26.28
N PRO A 46 5.98 -8.39 26.75
CA PRO A 46 4.75 -8.55 25.95
C PRO A 46 4.81 -7.87 24.57
N ALA A 47 5.66 -6.86 24.44
CA ALA A 47 5.87 -6.11 23.21
C ALA A 47 6.92 -6.72 22.26
N ALA A 48 7.61 -7.81 22.64
CA ALA A 48 8.68 -8.37 21.81
C ALA A 48 8.17 -8.95 20.48
N GLY A 49 6.91 -9.44 20.44
CA GLY A 49 6.32 -10.07 19.28
C GLY A 49 6.98 -11.39 18.87
N LEU A 50 6.34 -12.08 17.95
CA LEU A 50 6.86 -13.32 17.36
C LEU A 50 7.39 -13.02 15.97
N ARG A 51 8.57 -13.55 15.63
CA ARG A 51 9.31 -13.20 14.40
C ARG A 51 9.50 -14.40 13.52
N TRP A 52 9.20 -14.27 12.23
CA TRP A 52 9.49 -15.23 11.17
C TRP A 52 10.31 -14.56 10.08
N ASN A 53 11.18 -15.32 9.44
CA ASN A 53 11.90 -14.88 8.23
C ASN A 53 11.35 -15.67 7.04
N CYS A 54 10.60 -15.01 6.21
CA CYS A 54 9.87 -15.61 5.09
C CYS A 54 10.34 -15.06 3.75
N VAL A 55 10.15 -15.85 2.70
CA VAL A 55 10.38 -15.44 1.31
C VAL A 55 9.04 -15.08 0.70
N TYR A 56 8.97 -13.90 0.05
CA TYR A 56 7.80 -13.47 -0.72
C TYR A 56 7.94 -13.84 -2.19
N GLN A 57 6.80 -14.08 -2.82
CA GLN A 57 6.71 -14.18 -4.27
C GLN A 57 6.53 -12.79 -4.89
N GLU A 58 6.94 -12.63 -6.15
CA GLU A 58 6.62 -11.43 -6.93
C GLU A 58 5.11 -11.20 -6.97
N GLY A 59 4.68 -9.95 -6.77
CA GLY A 59 3.28 -9.57 -6.74
C GLY A 59 2.66 -9.68 -5.36
N MET A 60 1.37 -10.01 -5.31
CA MET A 60 0.59 -10.02 -4.06
C MET A 60 0.84 -11.28 -3.25
N ASN A 61 1.19 -11.10 -1.97
CA ASN A 61 1.33 -12.18 -1.00
C ASN A 61 0.26 -12.05 0.07
N GLU A 62 -0.34 -13.17 0.45
CA GLU A 62 -1.23 -13.28 1.59
C GLU A 62 -0.46 -13.77 2.80
N ILE A 63 -0.54 -13.05 3.89
CA ILE A 63 0.09 -13.39 5.17
C ILE A 63 -1.04 -13.57 6.17
N ARG A 64 -1.17 -14.78 6.70
CA ARG A 64 -2.19 -15.13 7.68
C ARG A 64 -1.54 -15.62 8.95
N ALA A 65 -1.90 -15.00 10.07
CA ALA A 65 -1.51 -15.44 11.40
C ALA A 65 -2.70 -16.11 12.11
N VAL A 66 -2.50 -17.28 12.65
CA VAL A 66 -3.51 -18.03 13.42
C VAL A 66 -3.01 -18.20 14.83
N GLY A 67 -3.67 -17.57 15.78
CA GLY A 67 -3.33 -17.61 17.20
C GLY A 67 -4.28 -18.50 17.99
N VAL A 68 -3.74 -19.29 18.92
CA VAL A 68 -4.51 -20.17 19.79
C VAL A 68 -4.33 -19.76 21.24
N LYS A 69 -5.45 -19.56 21.94
CA LYS A 69 -5.53 -19.38 23.38
C LYS A 69 -5.97 -20.70 24.02
N LYS A 70 -5.04 -21.44 24.57
CA LYS A 70 -5.28 -22.81 25.08
C LYS A 70 -6.30 -22.85 26.20
N LYS A 71 -6.22 -21.92 27.15
CA LYS A 71 -7.13 -21.86 28.31
C LYS A 71 -8.59 -21.59 27.88
N GLU A 72 -8.77 -20.75 26.88
CA GLU A 72 -10.08 -20.35 26.37
C GLU A 72 -10.59 -21.28 25.26
N LYS A 73 -9.76 -22.22 24.79
CA LYS A 73 -10.01 -23.08 23.61
C LYS A 73 -10.46 -22.24 22.39
N LYS A 74 -9.87 -21.05 22.25
CA LYS A 74 -10.25 -20.07 21.24
C LYS A 74 -9.13 -19.90 20.22
N GLU A 75 -9.53 -19.93 18.94
CA GLU A 75 -8.69 -19.56 17.81
C GLU A 75 -9.05 -18.18 17.32
N VAL A 76 -8.06 -17.39 16.95
CA VAL A 76 -8.20 -16.07 16.32
C VAL A 76 -7.27 -16.01 15.13
N SER A 77 -7.71 -15.37 14.06
CA SER A 77 -6.89 -15.19 12.87
C SER A 77 -6.92 -13.75 12.38
N ASP A 78 -5.81 -13.35 11.75
CA ASP A 78 -5.68 -12.08 11.05
C ASP A 78 -4.99 -12.32 9.71
N VAL A 79 -5.42 -11.57 8.69
CA VAL A 79 -4.91 -11.69 7.32
C VAL A 79 -4.53 -10.31 6.81
N ILE A 80 -3.31 -10.20 6.31
CA ILE A 80 -2.87 -9.03 5.56
C ILE A 80 -2.40 -9.44 4.16
N ARG A 81 -2.46 -8.49 3.22
CA ARG A 81 -1.91 -8.65 1.89
C ARG A 81 -0.75 -7.71 1.71
N GLN A 82 0.35 -8.24 1.20
CA GLN A 82 1.59 -7.50 0.98
C GLN A 82 2.05 -7.68 -0.46
N GLU A 83 2.16 -6.59 -1.18
CA GLU A 83 2.78 -6.62 -2.51
C GLU A 83 4.29 -6.61 -2.40
N TYR A 84 4.96 -7.42 -3.23
CA TYR A 84 6.41 -7.54 -3.29
C TYR A 84 6.91 -7.35 -4.72
N GLN A 85 7.91 -6.52 -4.88
CA GLN A 85 8.53 -6.20 -6.17
C GLN A 85 9.99 -6.65 -6.17
N THR A 86 10.36 -7.48 -7.13
CA THR A 86 11.75 -7.92 -7.32
C THR A 86 12.48 -7.08 -8.38
N ALA A 87 11.75 -6.51 -9.33
CA ALA A 87 12.33 -5.65 -10.35
C ALA A 87 12.88 -4.36 -9.75
N LYS A 88 14.16 -4.08 -10.02
CA LYS A 88 14.78 -2.82 -9.64
C LYS A 88 14.43 -1.74 -10.66
N TRP A 89 14.08 -0.57 -10.17
CA TRP A 89 13.75 0.59 -11.00
C TRP A 89 14.96 1.47 -11.29
N ASP A 90 14.83 2.22 -12.37
CA ASP A 90 15.74 3.28 -12.79
C ASP A 90 15.14 4.65 -12.37
N LYS A 91 15.59 5.73 -13.00
CA LYS A 91 15.06 7.08 -12.78
C LYS A 91 13.59 7.17 -13.23
N GLU A 92 12.81 7.97 -12.52
CA GLU A 92 11.42 8.26 -12.88
C GLU A 92 11.32 8.85 -14.29
N ALA A 93 10.42 8.30 -15.08
CA ALA A 93 10.15 8.71 -16.46
C ALA A 93 8.72 9.17 -16.69
N ALA A 94 7.75 8.71 -15.90
CA ALA A 94 6.35 9.06 -16.06
C ALA A 94 5.55 8.93 -14.76
N CYS A 95 4.39 9.61 -14.74
CA CYS A 95 3.33 9.38 -13.78
C CYS A 95 2.28 8.47 -14.42
N GLN A 96 1.90 7.40 -13.73
CA GLN A 96 0.80 6.53 -14.10
C GLN A 96 -0.36 6.78 -13.15
N VAL A 97 -1.46 7.31 -13.67
CA VAL A 97 -2.63 7.65 -12.88
C VAL A 97 -3.74 6.64 -13.11
N SER A 98 -4.41 6.24 -12.03
CA SER A 98 -5.50 5.26 -12.08
C SER A 98 -6.55 5.54 -11.01
N LEU A 99 -7.78 5.10 -11.28
CA LEU A 99 -8.85 5.02 -10.28
C LEU A 99 -8.64 3.78 -9.42
N LEU A 100 -8.44 3.99 -8.12
CA LEU A 100 -8.18 2.89 -7.19
C LEU A 100 -9.48 2.33 -6.61
N SER A 101 -10.42 3.20 -6.24
CA SER A 101 -11.74 2.83 -5.71
C SER A 101 -12.74 3.95 -5.84
N GLU A 102 -14.03 3.60 -5.80
CA GLU A 102 -15.15 4.53 -5.71
C GLU A 102 -16.05 4.11 -4.54
N GLU A 103 -16.51 5.07 -3.77
CA GLU A 103 -17.43 4.88 -2.66
C GLU A 103 -18.38 6.07 -2.57
N GLY A 104 -19.66 5.82 -2.90
CA GLY A 104 -20.66 6.89 -2.98
C GLY A 104 -20.26 7.95 -4.03
N ASP A 105 -20.19 9.19 -3.59
CA ASP A 105 -19.80 10.35 -4.41
C ASP A 105 -18.27 10.61 -4.37
N THR A 106 -17.49 9.73 -3.77
CA THR A 106 -16.05 9.88 -3.60
C THR A 106 -15.26 8.87 -4.42
N ALA A 107 -14.27 9.33 -5.15
CA ALA A 107 -13.30 8.52 -5.87
C ALA A 107 -11.91 8.65 -5.23
N LEU A 108 -11.18 7.54 -5.11
CA LEU A 108 -9.79 7.51 -4.71
C LEU A 108 -8.92 7.32 -5.95
N VAL A 109 -8.10 8.31 -6.26
CA VAL A 109 -7.17 8.30 -7.39
C VAL A 109 -5.76 8.07 -6.90
N GLN A 110 -5.06 7.17 -7.55
CA GLN A 110 -3.66 6.83 -7.30
C GLN A 110 -2.78 7.26 -8.46
N VAL A 111 -1.62 7.79 -8.12
CA VAL A 111 -0.51 8.03 -9.04
C VAL A 111 0.65 7.16 -8.62
N GLN A 112 1.22 6.44 -9.56
CA GLN A 112 2.48 5.71 -9.40
C GLN A 112 3.55 6.35 -10.27
N LEU A 113 4.73 6.52 -9.73
CA LEU A 113 5.90 6.97 -10.48
C LEU A 113 6.61 5.73 -11.04
N ILE A 114 6.76 5.72 -12.35
CA ILE A 114 7.37 4.60 -13.08
C ILE A 114 8.61 5.07 -13.86
N ASP A 115 9.52 4.15 -14.09
CA ASP A 115 10.67 4.36 -14.96
C ASP A 115 10.28 4.14 -16.43
N LYS A 116 11.30 4.27 -17.32
CA LYS A 116 11.13 4.05 -18.77
C LYS A 116 10.67 2.64 -19.15
N ASN A 117 10.84 1.66 -18.27
CA ASN A 117 10.44 0.27 -18.48
C ASN A 117 9.09 -0.04 -17.82
N GLY A 118 8.43 0.95 -17.22
CA GLY A 118 7.16 0.77 -16.52
C GLY A 118 7.30 0.21 -15.10
N ILE A 119 8.52 0.15 -14.57
CA ILE A 119 8.79 -0.37 -13.22
C ILE A 119 8.57 0.75 -12.20
N ARG A 120 7.83 0.46 -11.14
CA ARG A 120 7.54 1.44 -10.08
C ARG A 120 8.80 1.87 -9.34
N CYS A 121 8.99 3.17 -9.23
CA CYS A 121 10.11 3.81 -8.55
C CYS A 121 9.81 3.95 -7.06
N LEU A 122 9.92 2.88 -6.30
CA LEU A 122 9.46 2.80 -4.91
C LEU A 122 10.18 3.74 -3.94
N SER A 123 11.36 4.20 -4.29
CA SER A 123 12.11 5.19 -3.50
C SER A 123 11.81 6.65 -3.85
N SER A 124 10.98 6.88 -4.88
CA SER A 124 10.68 8.24 -5.32
C SER A 124 9.96 9.05 -4.25
N LYS A 125 10.44 10.26 -4.05
CA LYS A 125 9.88 11.28 -3.16
C LYS A 125 9.49 12.54 -3.93
N LYS A 126 9.25 12.41 -5.24
CA LYS A 126 8.82 13.54 -6.06
C LYS A 126 7.52 14.13 -5.55
N GLN A 127 7.39 15.43 -5.71
CA GLN A 127 6.16 16.14 -5.39
C GLN A 127 5.18 16.02 -6.55
N ILE A 128 3.95 15.61 -6.25
CA ILE A 128 2.85 15.46 -7.20
C ILE A 128 1.86 16.58 -6.98
N THR A 129 1.50 17.26 -8.05
CA THR A 129 0.43 18.25 -8.03
C THR A 129 -0.79 17.69 -8.76
N PHE A 130 -1.94 17.69 -8.09
CA PHE A 130 -3.22 17.29 -8.64
C PHE A 130 -4.03 18.52 -9.04
N GLU A 131 -4.65 18.44 -10.20
CA GLU A 131 -5.63 19.42 -10.70
C GLU A 131 -6.86 18.67 -11.21
N ILE A 132 -8.01 19.31 -11.15
CA ILE A 132 -9.26 18.76 -11.67
C ILE A 132 -9.97 19.80 -12.53
N ALA A 133 -10.51 19.35 -13.65
CA ALA A 133 -11.41 20.12 -14.52
C ALA A 133 -12.69 19.33 -14.72
N GLY A 134 -13.79 20.04 -14.96
CA GLY A 134 -15.12 19.46 -15.12
C GLY A 134 -15.90 19.44 -13.81
N ASP A 135 -16.81 18.46 -13.66
CA ASP A 135 -17.76 18.40 -12.55
C ASP A 135 -17.24 17.54 -11.39
N GLY A 136 -16.60 18.18 -10.45
CA GLY A 136 -16.03 17.56 -9.26
C GLY A 136 -15.05 18.49 -8.56
N SER A 137 -14.54 18.06 -7.41
CA SER A 137 -13.56 18.80 -6.63
C SER A 137 -12.55 17.88 -5.95
N LEU A 138 -11.32 18.37 -5.78
CA LEU A 138 -10.31 17.69 -4.98
C LEU A 138 -10.68 17.81 -3.50
N ILE A 139 -10.75 16.68 -2.82
CA ILE A 139 -10.86 16.67 -1.37
C ILE A 139 -9.44 16.82 -0.84
N CYS A 140 -9.18 18.00 -0.35
CA CYS A 140 -7.88 18.34 0.20
C CYS A 140 -7.53 17.47 1.41
N ASN A 141 -6.33 16.94 1.41
CA ASN A 141 -5.80 16.14 2.51
C ASN A 141 -5.60 17.04 3.74
N LEU A 142 -6.43 16.88 4.74
CA LEU A 142 -6.34 17.59 6.00
C LEU A 142 -5.10 17.07 6.76
N GLY A 143 -4.04 17.81 6.76
CA GLY A 143 -2.81 17.45 7.47
C GLY A 143 -1.52 17.95 6.85
N THR A 144 -1.57 18.56 5.68
CA THR A 144 -0.43 19.25 5.10
C THR A 144 -0.63 20.77 5.18
N SER A 145 0.40 21.49 5.64
CA SER A 145 0.41 22.95 5.81
C SER A 145 0.22 23.74 4.50
N THR A 146 0.14 23.08 3.35
CA THR A 146 0.06 23.67 2.02
C THR A 146 -1.27 23.42 1.31
N GLY A 147 -2.32 22.93 2.03
CA GLY A 147 -3.61 22.67 1.39
C GLY A 147 -3.45 21.84 0.12
N SER A 148 -3.00 20.76 0.19
CA SER A 148 -3.13 19.44 -0.36
C SER A 148 -3.42 19.17 -1.83
N ARG A 149 -3.25 20.10 -2.72
CA ARG A 149 -3.08 19.78 -4.15
C ARG A 149 -1.71 19.20 -4.45
N LYS A 150 -0.77 19.38 -3.53
CA LYS A 150 0.61 18.90 -3.64
C LYS A 150 0.84 17.82 -2.60
N VAL A 151 1.21 16.64 -3.05
CA VAL A 151 1.47 15.47 -2.22
C VAL A 151 2.85 14.93 -2.56
N GLN A 152 3.69 14.74 -1.55
CA GLN A 152 4.95 14.06 -1.76
C GLN A 152 4.70 12.56 -1.95
N ALA A 153 5.32 11.97 -2.96
CA ALA A 153 5.25 10.52 -3.18
C ALA A 153 5.87 9.77 -2.00
N TYR A 154 5.19 8.72 -1.59
CA TYR A 154 5.63 7.77 -0.59
C TYR A 154 5.54 6.36 -1.17
N ASN A 155 6.61 5.58 -1.07
CA ASN A 155 6.70 4.29 -1.74
C ASN A 155 6.38 4.38 -3.25
N GLY A 156 6.84 5.46 -3.89
CA GLY A 156 6.65 5.73 -5.32
C GLY A 156 5.22 6.04 -5.74
N ARG A 157 4.33 6.39 -4.82
CA ARG A 157 2.93 6.71 -5.11
C ARG A 157 2.40 7.90 -4.33
N ALA A 158 1.35 8.49 -4.84
CA ALA A 158 0.54 9.49 -4.17
C ALA A 158 -0.95 9.21 -4.38
N LEU A 159 -1.77 9.55 -3.41
CA LEU A 159 -3.22 9.34 -3.42
C LEU A 159 -3.92 10.66 -3.23
N ILE A 160 -5.07 10.82 -3.89
CA ILE A 160 -6.00 11.92 -3.65
C ILE A 160 -7.44 11.43 -3.70
N ARG A 161 -8.28 12.01 -2.85
CA ARG A 161 -9.73 11.81 -2.90
C ARG A 161 -10.37 12.92 -3.73
N ILE A 162 -11.35 12.53 -4.52
CA ILE A 162 -12.11 13.43 -5.38
C ILE A 162 -13.57 13.28 -5.03
N LYS A 163 -14.23 14.40 -4.74
CA LYS A 163 -15.69 14.46 -4.67
C LYS A 163 -16.22 14.53 -6.09
N ARG A 164 -17.08 13.61 -6.46
CA ARG A 164 -17.72 13.54 -7.76
C ARG A 164 -19.12 14.11 -7.67
N ASN A 165 -19.51 14.80 -8.70
CA ASN A 165 -20.90 15.18 -8.95
C ASN A 165 -21.46 14.36 -10.12
N GLU A 166 -22.50 14.83 -10.78
CA GLU A 166 -23.18 14.06 -11.82
C GLU A 166 -22.47 14.07 -13.19
N GLY A 167 -21.57 15.01 -13.42
CA GLY A 167 -20.89 15.18 -14.70
C GLY A 167 -19.53 14.48 -14.80
N ASN A 168 -18.92 14.62 -15.96
CA ASN A 168 -17.56 14.12 -16.21
C ASN A 168 -16.52 15.06 -15.62
N SER A 169 -15.39 14.50 -15.21
CA SER A 169 -14.23 15.26 -14.78
C SER A 169 -12.93 14.66 -15.31
N VAL A 170 -11.89 15.47 -15.38
CA VAL A 170 -10.54 15.06 -15.75
C VAL A 170 -9.58 15.46 -14.65
N VAL A 171 -8.83 14.49 -14.15
CA VAL A 171 -7.76 14.71 -13.19
C VAL A 171 -6.46 14.84 -13.96
N ALA A 172 -5.75 15.94 -13.76
CA ALA A 172 -4.41 16.13 -14.25
C ALA A 172 -3.40 15.95 -13.11
N VAL A 173 -2.33 15.25 -13.41
CA VAL A 173 -1.25 14.94 -12.48
C VAL A 173 0.05 15.49 -13.04
N LYS A 174 0.70 16.34 -12.26
CA LYS A 174 1.94 17.00 -12.63
C LYS A 174 3.04 16.69 -11.62
N SER A 175 4.23 16.47 -12.14
CA SER A 175 5.46 16.38 -11.35
C SER A 175 6.60 17.00 -12.13
N GLU A 176 7.50 17.69 -11.46
CA GLU A 176 8.63 18.36 -12.10
C GLU A 176 9.50 17.37 -12.91
N GLY A 177 9.76 17.74 -14.17
CA GLY A 177 10.57 16.96 -15.09
C GLY A 177 9.90 15.73 -15.67
N LEU A 178 8.59 15.53 -15.44
CA LEU A 178 7.82 14.43 -15.99
C LEU A 178 6.66 14.92 -16.84
N PRO A 179 6.22 14.15 -17.87
CA PRO A 179 5.02 14.47 -18.62
C PRO A 179 3.78 14.53 -17.71
N THR A 180 2.88 15.46 -18.00
CA THR A 180 1.57 15.52 -17.33
C THR A 180 0.74 14.29 -17.71
N ALA A 181 0.18 13.62 -16.71
CA ALA A 181 -0.73 12.50 -16.90
C ALA A 181 -2.17 12.90 -16.61
N PHE A 182 -3.11 12.26 -17.27
CA PHE A 182 -4.54 12.56 -17.16
C PHE A 182 -5.34 11.29 -16.88
N LEU A 183 -6.41 11.46 -16.10
CA LEU A 183 -7.42 10.44 -15.85
C LEU A 183 -8.81 11.03 -16.08
N GLU A 184 -9.57 10.47 -17.00
CA GLU A 184 -10.96 10.81 -17.19
C GLU A 184 -11.83 9.99 -16.22
N LEU A 185 -12.68 10.71 -15.48
CA LEU A 185 -13.72 10.13 -14.62
C LEU A 185 -15.07 10.42 -15.28
N LYS A 186 -15.67 9.39 -15.85
CA LYS A 186 -17.01 9.51 -16.46
C LYS A 186 -18.08 9.66 -15.39
N SER A 187 -19.19 10.30 -15.76
CA SER A 187 -20.37 10.44 -14.91
C SER A 187 -20.71 9.13 -14.21
N PRO A 188 -20.92 9.14 -12.89
CA PRO A 188 -21.50 7.99 -12.21
C PRO A 188 -22.91 7.78 -12.77
N LYS A 189 -23.17 6.57 -13.28
CA LYS A 189 -24.51 6.20 -13.75
C LYS A 189 -25.43 5.92 -12.58
#